data_62be04656c8c490b254ee120a9866282
#
_entry.id   62be04656c8c490b254ee120a9866282
#
_cell.length_a   1.000
_cell.length_b   1.000
_cell.length_c   1.000
_cell.angle_alpha   90.00
_cell.angle_beta   90.00
_cell.angle_gamma   90.00
#
_symmetry.space_group_name_H-M   'P 1'
#
loop_
_entity.id
_entity.type
_entity.pdbx_description
1 polymer ?
#
loop_
_entity_poly.entity_id
_entity_poly.type
_entity_poly.pdbx_seq_one_letter_code
_entity_poly.pdbx_strand_id
1 'polypeptide(L)'
;MRRIVTLLVLGGALTLSQAAYTKADRIKDMQQMAKAMEEIQTGFFYNNNDLVQEGALRLSDAIRRTQPPLEEVEEKDPMARYMNNKIKLSNKIKKKIDQKARIIIERFRDGDPTQAAQAYTNILKKCMECHVQIRQW
;
A
#
# COMPACT_ATOMS: atom_id res chain seq x y z
N MET A 1 55.34 -35.80 -4.45
CA MET A 1 53.95 -36.28 -4.39
C MET A 1 53.07 -35.15 -3.85
N ARG A 2 52.44 -34.37 -4.73
CA ARG A 2 51.57 -33.24 -4.36
C ARG A 2 50.10 -33.75 -4.35
N ARG A 3 49.47 -33.80 -3.19
CA ARG A 3 48.04 -34.13 -3.04
C ARG A 3 47.24 -32.85 -3.24
N ILE A 4 46.50 -32.78 -4.35
CA ILE A 4 45.53 -31.71 -4.64
C ILE A 4 44.23 -32.09 -3.91
N VAL A 5 43.85 -31.33 -2.91
CA VAL A 5 42.56 -31.44 -2.23
C VAL A 5 41.58 -30.50 -2.98
N THR A 6 40.68 -31.09 -3.75
CA THR A 6 39.61 -30.37 -4.44
C THR A 6 38.46 -30.15 -3.45
N LEU A 7 38.28 -28.89 -2.98
CA LEU A 7 37.15 -28.47 -2.20
C LEU A 7 35.94 -28.23 -3.12
N LEU A 8 34.99 -29.14 -3.09
CA LEU A 8 33.66 -28.99 -3.69
C LEU A 8 32.84 -28.05 -2.81
N VAL A 9 32.69 -26.79 -3.26
CA VAL A 9 31.75 -25.84 -2.65
C VAL A 9 30.36 -26.15 -3.23
N LEU A 10 29.53 -26.84 -2.44
CA LEU A 10 28.10 -26.96 -2.73
C LEU A 10 27.44 -25.59 -2.47
N GLY A 11 27.27 -24.80 -3.51
CA GLY A 11 26.46 -23.61 -3.51
C GLY A 11 24.97 -23.96 -3.42
N GLY A 12 24.42 -24.04 -2.21
CA GLY A 12 22.98 -24.15 -2.00
C GLY A 12 22.30 -22.86 -2.40
N ALA A 13 21.63 -22.83 -3.57
CA ALA A 13 20.74 -21.76 -3.96
C ALA A 13 19.53 -21.75 -3.02
N LEU A 14 19.52 -20.89 -2.02
CA LEU A 14 18.35 -20.55 -1.23
C LEU A 14 17.37 -19.81 -2.13
N THR A 15 16.45 -20.53 -2.76
CA THR A 15 15.28 -19.93 -3.42
C THR A 15 14.39 -19.35 -2.32
N LEU A 16 14.48 -18.04 -2.11
CA LEU A 16 13.52 -17.29 -1.31
C LEU A 16 12.17 -17.37 -2.06
N SER A 17 11.38 -18.37 -1.71
CA SER A 17 9.97 -18.45 -2.11
C SER A 17 9.26 -17.25 -1.50
N GLN A 18 8.98 -16.23 -2.29
CA GLN A 18 8.12 -15.14 -1.86
C GLN A 18 6.73 -15.71 -1.64
N ALA A 19 6.28 -15.72 -0.39
CA ALA A 19 4.93 -16.14 -0.06
C ALA A 19 3.92 -15.27 -0.82
N ALA A 20 2.95 -15.92 -1.48
CA ALA A 20 1.89 -15.22 -2.21
C ALA A 20 1.10 -14.32 -1.26
N TYR A 21 0.74 -13.12 -1.73
CA TYR A 21 -0.07 -12.16 -0.97
C TYR A 21 -1.47 -12.73 -0.70
N THR A 22 -1.84 -12.86 0.55
CA THR A 22 -3.05 -13.56 0.99
C THR A 22 -4.19 -12.59 1.33
N LYS A 23 -5.40 -13.14 1.55
CA LYS A 23 -6.52 -12.38 2.12
C LYS A 23 -6.18 -11.82 3.51
N ALA A 24 -5.45 -12.59 4.33
CA ALA A 24 -5.02 -12.13 5.65
C ALA A 24 -4.06 -10.94 5.56
N ASP A 25 -3.11 -10.95 4.63
CA ASP A 25 -2.20 -9.82 4.39
C ASP A 25 -2.98 -8.57 3.98
N ARG A 26 -3.98 -8.72 3.14
CA ARG A 26 -4.85 -7.62 2.73
C ARG A 26 -5.65 -7.03 3.90
N ILE A 27 -6.20 -7.86 4.79
CA ILE A 27 -6.87 -7.40 6.00
C ILE A 27 -5.90 -6.62 6.88
N LYS A 28 -4.70 -7.13 7.08
CA LYS A 28 -3.65 -6.47 7.86
C LYS A 28 -3.27 -5.11 7.27
N ASP A 29 -3.08 -5.02 5.95
CA ASP A 29 -2.78 -3.76 5.30
C ASP A 29 -3.93 -2.75 5.44
N MET A 30 -5.21 -3.19 5.35
CA MET A 30 -6.37 -2.34 5.58
C MET A 30 -6.42 -1.81 7.02
N GLN A 31 -6.13 -2.64 8.01
CA GLN A 31 -6.05 -2.23 9.42
C GLN A 31 -4.90 -1.22 9.64
N GLN A 32 -3.75 -1.45 9.03
CA GLN A 32 -2.63 -0.51 9.10
C GLN A 32 -2.96 0.83 8.44
N MET A 33 -3.67 0.84 7.32
CA MET A 33 -4.12 2.08 6.69
C MET A 33 -5.13 2.83 7.55
N ALA A 34 -6.09 2.13 8.18
CA ALA A 34 -7.05 2.75 9.10
C ALA A 34 -6.32 3.42 10.26
N LYS A 35 -5.40 2.71 10.93
CA LYS A 35 -4.58 3.26 12.00
C LYS A 35 -3.74 4.46 11.55
N ALA A 36 -3.14 4.40 10.39
CA ALA A 36 -2.37 5.51 9.83
C ALA A 36 -3.24 6.75 9.58
N MET A 37 -4.48 6.57 9.13
CA MET A 37 -5.44 7.66 8.97
C MET A 37 -5.83 8.30 10.32
N GLU A 38 -6.01 7.51 11.38
CA GLU A 38 -6.24 8.01 12.75
C GLU A 38 -5.04 8.83 13.26
N GLU A 39 -3.81 8.37 13.02
CA GLU A 39 -2.59 9.07 13.42
C GLU A 39 -2.45 10.42 12.71
N ILE A 40 -2.71 10.48 11.40
CA ILE A 40 -2.71 11.74 10.65
C ILE A 40 -3.75 12.70 11.21
N GLN A 41 -4.97 12.24 11.46
CA GLN A 41 -6.05 13.06 12.03
C GLN A 41 -5.68 13.58 13.41
N THR A 42 -5.16 12.73 14.28
CA THR A 42 -4.69 13.10 15.61
C THR A 42 -3.58 14.14 15.52
N GLY A 43 -2.63 13.94 14.60
CA GLY A 43 -1.55 14.89 14.35
C GLY A 43 -2.07 16.28 13.93
N PHE A 44 -3.12 16.36 13.13
CA PHE A 44 -3.75 17.62 12.76
C PHE A 44 -4.35 18.34 13.98
N PHE A 45 -5.07 17.63 14.85
CA PHE A 45 -5.71 18.22 16.02
C PHE A 45 -4.71 18.71 17.06
N TYR A 46 -3.58 18.03 17.21
CA TYR A 46 -2.53 18.41 18.15
C TYR A 46 -1.42 19.27 17.52
N ASN A 47 -1.55 19.65 16.26
CA ASN A 47 -0.49 20.34 15.49
C ASN A 47 0.87 19.65 15.63
N ASN A 48 0.85 18.30 15.59
CA ASN A 48 2.04 17.46 15.74
C ASN A 48 2.54 17.00 14.37
N ASN A 49 3.59 17.67 13.89
CA ASN A 49 4.16 17.40 12.58
C ASN A 49 4.73 15.98 12.45
N ASP A 50 5.37 15.47 13.50
CA ASP A 50 5.96 14.13 13.47
C ASP A 50 4.89 13.06 13.31
N LEU A 51 3.78 13.19 14.08
CA LEU A 51 2.68 12.23 14.00
C LEU A 51 1.99 12.27 12.63
N VAL A 52 1.83 13.45 12.03
CA VAL A 52 1.29 13.58 10.65
C VAL A 52 2.21 12.92 9.63
N GLN A 53 3.51 13.18 9.71
CA GLN A 53 4.48 12.60 8.77
C GLN A 53 4.56 11.08 8.89
N GLU A 54 4.70 10.56 10.11
CA GLU A 54 4.78 9.13 10.34
C GLU A 54 3.51 8.40 9.91
N GLY A 55 2.34 8.95 10.24
CA GLY A 55 1.06 8.40 9.77
C GLY A 55 0.96 8.38 8.25
N ALA A 56 1.35 9.47 7.58
CA ALA A 56 1.30 9.55 6.12
C ALA A 56 2.30 8.60 5.44
N LEU A 57 3.50 8.40 6.02
CA LEU A 57 4.47 7.41 5.54
C LEU A 57 3.93 5.98 5.70
N ARG A 58 3.38 5.63 6.88
CA ARG A 58 2.76 4.32 7.12
C ARG A 58 1.60 4.04 6.17
N LEU A 59 0.77 5.05 5.91
CA LEU A 59 -0.32 4.93 4.93
C LEU A 59 0.20 4.66 3.52
N SER A 60 1.22 5.40 3.08
CA SER A 60 1.87 5.23 1.79
C SER A 60 2.47 3.83 1.64
N ASP A 61 3.13 3.31 2.67
CA ASP A 61 3.72 1.99 2.65
C ASP A 61 2.67 0.88 2.63
N ALA A 62 1.61 0.98 3.44
CA ALA A 62 0.54 -0.01 3.47
C ALA A 62 -0.22 -0.06 2.14
N ILE A 63 -0.59 1.10 1.55
CA ILE A 63 -1.30 1.11 0.27
C ILE A 63 -0.46 0.56 -0.88
N ARG A 64 0.85 0.76 -0.88
CA ARG A 64 1.74 0.20 -1.91
C ARG A 64 1.80 -1.32 -1.87
N ARG A 65 1.77 -1.93 -0.68
CA ARG A 65 1.76 -3.39 -0.51
C ARG A 65 0.44 -4.03 -0.93
N THR A 66 -0.69 -3.31 -0.76
CA THR A 66 -2.01 -3.85 -1.07
C THR A 66 -2.11 -4.30 -2.53
N GLN A 67 -2.60 -5.52 -2.75
CA GLN A 67 -2.83 -6.06 -4.09
C GLN A 67 -4.32 -6.09 -4.45
N PRO A 68 -4.64 -6.09 -5.76
CA PRO A 68 -6.02 -6.29 -6.24
C PRO A 68 -6.63 -7.59 -5.70
N PRO A 69 -7.95 -7.76 -5.78
CA PRO A 69 -8.61 -9.03 -5.43
C PRO A 69 -7.98 -10.20 -6.19
N LEU A 70 -7.64 -11.27 -5.46
CA LEU A 70 -6.95 -12.43 -6.04
C LEU A 70 -7.82 -13.14 -7.09
N GLU A 71 -9.12 -13.21 -6.84
CA GLU A 71 -10.09 -13.85 -7.73
C GLU A 71 -10.09 -13.25 -9.14
N GLU A 72 -9.67 -11.98 -9.23
CA GLU A 72 -9.58 -11.28 -10.52
C GLU A 72 -8.20 -11.33 -11.15
N VAL A 73 -7.15 -11.50 -10.33
CA VAL A 73 -5.79 -11.72 -10.81
C VAL A 73 -5.63 -13.13 -11.37
N GLU A 74 -6.35 -14.11 -10.78
CA GLU A 74 -6.32 -15.52 -11.16
C GLU A 74 -7.26 -15.87 -12.33
N GLU A 75 -8.01 -14.88 -12.86
CA GLU A 75 -8.86 -15.08 -14.05
C GLU A 75 -8.01 -15.63 -15.20
N LYS A 76 -8.42 -16.81 -15.69
CA LYS A 76 -7.69 -17.55 -16.72
C LYS A 76 -7.94 -17.00 -18.12
N ASP A 77 -9.13 -16.44 -18.36
CA ASP A 77 -9.46 -15.84 -19.64
C ASP A 77 -8.70 -14.51 -19.81
N PRO A 78 -7.79 -14.39 -20.79
CA PRO A 78 -7.04 -13.17 -21.02
C PRO A 78 -7.92 -11.97 -21.37
N MET A 79 -9.05 -12.19 -22.05
CA MET A 79 -10.00 -11.13 -22.41
C MET A 79 -10.77 -10.64 -21.18
N ALA A 80 -11.28 -11.55 -20.34
CA ALA A 80 -11.94 -11.21 -19.09
C ALA A 80 -10.99 -10.44 -18.16
N ARG A 81 -9.74 -10.88 -18.05
CA ARG A 81 -8.70 -10.18 -17.27
C ARG A 81 -8.41 -8.78 -17.81
N TYR A 82 -8.31 -8.62 -19.13
CA TYR A 82 -8.10 -7.32 -19.76
C TYR A 82 -9.27 -6.37 -19.54
N MET A 83 -10.49 -6.88 -19.62
CA MET A 83 -11.74 -6.13 -19.39
C MET A 83 -12.02 -5.86 -17.91
N ASN A 84 -11.25 -6.45 -17.00
CA ASN A 84 -11.47 -6.32 -15.56
C ASN A 84 -11.19 -4.89 -15.05
N ASN A 85 -12.27 -4.15 -14.90
CA ASN A 85 -12.22 -2.77 -14.42
C ASN A 85 -11.80 -2.63 -12.96
N LYS A 86 -11.98 -3.67 -12.12
CA LYS A 86 -11.65 -3.62 -10.69
C LYS A 86 -10.15 -3.59 -10.47
N ILE A 87 -9.36 -4.37 -11.24
CA ILE A 87 -7.89 -4.30 -11.19
C ILE A 87 -7.39 -2.91 -11.57
N LYS A 88 -7.89 -2.37 -12.69
CA LYS A 88 -7.53 -1.02 -13.17
C LYS A 88 -7.90 0.04 -12.14
N LEU A 89 -9.11 -0.05 -11.57
CA LEU A 89 -9.60 0.86 -10.54
C LEU A 89 -8.75 0.77 -9.26
N SER A 90 -8.47 -0.44 -8.77
CA SER A 90 -7.62 -0.68 -7.60
C SER A 90 -6.25 0.01 -7.77
N ASN A 91 -5.58 -0.23 -8.88
CA ASN A 91 -4.27 0.37 -9.17
C ASN A 91 -4.33 1.90 -9.26
N LYS A 92 -5.39 2.46 -9.87
CA LYS A 92 -5.63 3.91 -9.93
C LYS A 92 -5.83 4.50 -8.53
N ILE A 93 -6.62 3.86 -7.69
CA ILE A 93 -6.88 4.30 -6.31
C ILE A 93 -5.60 4.25 -5.48
N LYS A 94 -4.84 3.15 -5.55
CA LYS A 94 -3.54 3.02 -4.86
C LYS A 94 -2.61 4.19 -5.18
N LYS A 95 -2.42 4.47 -6.47
CA LYS A 95 -1.57 5.59 -6.93
C LYS A 95 -2.06 6.93 -6.38
N LYS A 96 -3.38 7.15 -6.37
CA LYS A 96 -3.97 8.40 -5.85
C LYS A 96 -3.77 8.56 -4.35
N ILE A 97 -3.95 7.50 -3.56
CA ILE A 97 -3.73 7.52 -2.11
C ILE A 97 -2.26 7.78 -1.80
N ASP A 98 -1.32 7.07 -2.44
CA ASP A 98 0.12 7.29 -2.26
C ASP A 98 0.53 8.74 -2.59
N GLN A 99 0.06 9.28 -3.70
CA GLN A 99 0.33 10.68 -4.06
C GLN A 99 -0.21 11.66 -3.02
N LYS A 100 -1.43 11.44 -2.52
CA LYS A 100 -2.04 12.34 -1.52
C LYS A 100 -1.39 12.23 -0.15
N ALA A 101 -0.90 11.05 0.24
CA ALA A 101 -0.10 10.89 1.46
C ALA A 101 1.18 11.74 1.42
N ARG A 102 1.87 11.78 0.29
CA ARG A 102 3.04 12.65 0.10
C ARG A 102 2.68 14.13 0.16
N ILE A 103 1.54 14.52 -0.42
CA ILE A 103 1.05 15.91 -0.36
C ILE A 103 0.76 16.30 1.10
N ILE A 104 0.21 15.41 1.93
CA ILE A 104 0.00 15.68 3.36
C ILE A 104 1.33 16.06 4.03
N ILE A 105 2.38 15.25 3.82
CA ILE A 105 3.70 15.50 4.41
C ILE A 105 4.25 16.85 3.97
N GLU A 106 4.25 17.10 2.66
CA GLU A 106 4.76 18.33 2.06
C GLU A 106 4.02 19.56 2.61
N ARG A 107 2.69 19.57 2.51
CA ARG A 107 1.88 20.74 2.87
C ARG A 107 1.88 21.02 4.36
N PHE A 108 1.83 19.98 5.19
CA PHE A 108 1.86 20.18 6.63
C PHE A 108 3.23 20.71 7.09
N ARG A 109 4.33 20.17 6.56
CA ARG A 109 5.69 20.66 6.80
C ARG A 109 5.87 22.12 6.36
N ASP A 110 5.29 22.50 5.22
CA ASP A 110 5.41 23.84 4.65
C ASP A 110 4.45 24.87 5.32
N GLY A 111 3.76 24.47 6.40
CA GLY A 111 2.87 25.35 7.16
C GLY A 111 1.50 25.57 6.52
N ASP A 112 1.06 24.68 5.62
CA ASP A 112 -0.26 24.73 4.99
C ASP A 112 -1.13 23.53 5.45
N PRO A 113 -1.61 23.54 6.71
CA PRO A 113 -2.44 22.47 7.26
C PRO A 113 -3.78 22.34 6.53
N THR A 114 -4.28 23.40 5.92
CA THR A 114 -5.55 23.41 5.19
C THR A 114 -5.47 22.51 3.95
N GLN A 115 -4.42 22.66 3.14
CA GLN A 115 -4.20 21.80 1.98
C GLN A 115 -3.84 20.36 2.39
N ALA A 116 -3.12 20.16 3.50
CA ALA A 116 -2.87 18.84 4.05
C ALA A 116 -4.19 18.15 4.45
N ALA A 117 -5.10 18.83 5.15
CA ALA A 117 -6.43 18.33 5.51
C ALA A 117 -7.30 18.05 4.29
N GLN A 118 -7.21 18.87 3.24
CA GLN A 118 -7.89 18.61 1.97
C GLN A 118 -7.36 17.32 1.31
N ALA A 119 -6.05 17.10 1.31
CA ALA A 119 -5.45 15.86 0.80
C ALA A 119 -5.91 14.64 1.59
N TYR A 120 -6.00 14.74 2.93
CA TYR A 120 -6.55 13.72 3.82
C TYR A 120 -8.00 13.37 3.47
N THR A 121 -8.85 14.37 3.31
CA THR A 121 -10.26 14.17 2.91
C THR A 121 -10.36 13.47 1.54
N ASN A 122 -9.48 13.81 0.62
CA ASN A 122 -9.43 13.14 -0.68
C ASN A 122 -8.99 11.68 -0.58
N ILE A 123 -8.10 11.34 0.35
CA ILE A 123 -7.74 9.94 0.65
C ILE A 123 -8.96 9.18 1.17
N LEU A 124 -9.67 9.73 2.16
CA LEU A 124 -10.87 9.11 2.72
C LEU A 124 -11.93 8.82 1.65
N LYS A 125 -12.17 9.78 0.73
CA LYS A 125 -13.04 9.56 -0.43
C LYS A 125 -12.58 8.39 -1.30
N LYS A 126 -11.27 8.21 -1.51
CA LYS A 126 -10.72 7.10 -2.29
C LYS A 126 -10.81 5.76 -1.56
N CYS A 127 -10.70 5.74 -0.24
CA CYS A 127 -10.96 4.55 0.55
C CYS A 127 -12.43 4.10 0.38
N MET A 128 -13.38 5.03 0.48
CA MET A 128 -14.80 4.74 0.27
C MET A 128 -15.11 4.29 -1.16
N GLU A 129 -14.52 4.95 -2.16
CA GLU A 129 -14.67 4.55 -3.57
C GLU A 129 -14.21 3.09 -3.80
N CYS A 130 -13.07 2.71 -3.21
CA CYS A 130 -12.56 1.35 -3.30
C CYS A 130 -13.50 0.34 -2.60
N HIS A 131 -13.95 0.66 -1.39
CA HIS A 131 -14.84 -0.21 -0.63
C HIS A 131 -16.17 -0.43 -1.31
N VAL A 132 -16.80 0.62 -1.84
CA VAL A 132 -18.09 0.52 -2.53
C VAL A 132 -17.98 -0.25 -3.85
N GLN A 133 -16.95 0.03 -4.66
CA GLN A 133 -16.88 -0.52 -6.02
C GLN A 133 -16.18 -1.88 -6.11
N ILE A 134 -15.23 -2.16 -5.22
CA ILE A 134 -14.44 -3.40 -5.25
C ILE A 134 -14.91 -4.38 -4.18
N ARG A 135 -15.26 -3.91 -2.99
CA ARG A 135 -15.62 -4.75 -1.84
C ARG A 135 -17.12 -4.99 -1.70
N GLN A 136 -17.94 -4.22 -2.42
CA GLN A 136 -19.42 -4.35 -2.40
C GLN A 136 -19.98 -4.28 -0.96
N TRP A 137 -19.83 -3.14 -0.37
CA TRP A 137 -20.46 -2.85 0.94
C TRP A 137 -21.95 -2.62 0.74
#